data_3bfcbc07953c4341673aaa19b56d4ad6
#
_entry.id   3bfcbc07953c4341673aaa19b56d4ad6
#
_cell.length_a   1.000
_cell.length_b   1.000
_cell.length_c   1.000
_cell.angle_alpha   90.00
_cell.angle_beta   90.00
_cell.angle_gamma   90.00
#
_symmetry.space_group_name_H-M   'P 1'
#
loop_
_entity.id
_entity.type
_entity.pdbx_description
1 polymer ?
#
loop_
_entity_poly.entity_id
_entity_poly.type
_entity_poly.pdbx_seq_one_letter_code
_entity_poly.pdbx_strand_id
1 'polypeptide(L)'
;MNAWIEQWTNWLIEATQLGGFSILIITIPLSLLQGTIGIFPFATIVMLHISVLGIKNGLIASWIAGAIAGMIVYLLCGYLFSDWFNRKWMHKLQKYEKWQRGLERYGVWGVIFLRTLPIMPNNLISFMSAISNIKMSSYAWSNMIGNLSGIWLYGILSASVLFPNTDLRKLIFGYIIFLVALSVIFWFRNRNMIKRDRSMSV
;
A
#
# COMPACT_ATOMS: atom_id res chain seq x y z
N MET A 1 19.68 28.91 -4.28
CA MET A 1 18.94 27.70 -3.84
C MET A 1 17.88 28.22 -2.89
N ASN A 2 16.60 27.88 -3.08
CA ASN A 2 15.51 28.57 -2.40
C ASN A 2 15.51 28.25 -0.90
N ALA A 3 15.45 29.30 -0.04
CA ALA A 3 15.49 29.20 1.43
C ALA A 3 14.49 28.16 2.00
N TRP A 4 13.37 27.93 1.33
CA TRP A 4 12.43 26.92 1.76
C TRP A 4 12.84 25.47 1.39
N ILE A 5 13.65 25.23 0.39
CA ILE A 5 14.24 23.90 0.13
C ILE A 5 15.23 23.56 1.24
N GLU A 6 16.05 24.52 1.67
CA GLU A 6 16.99 24.36 2.79
C GLU A 6 16.25 24.12 4.11
N GLN A 7 15.16 24.85 4.33
CA GLN A 7 14.34 24.69 5.52
C GLN A 7 13.67 23.31 5.58
N TRP A 8 13.14 22.81 4.45
CA TRP A 8 12.60 21.45 4.34
C TRP A 8 13.67 20.37 4.48
N THR A 9 14.86 20.60 3.93
CA THR A 9 15.99 19.67 4.03
C THR A 9 16.48 19.58 5.47
N ASN A 10 16.64 20.72 6.14
CA ASN A 10 17.04 20.76 7.55
C ASN A 10 15.99 20.13 8.46
N TRP A 11 14.71 20.38 8.21
CA TRP A 11 13.62 19.75 8.95
C TRP A 11 13.60 18.21 8.74
N LEU A 12 13.85 17.73 7.53
CA LEU A 12 13.99 16.29 7.25
C LEU A 12 15.22 15.71 7.95
N ILE A 13 16.33 16.44 8.00
CA ILE A 13 17.54 16.01 8.72
C ILE A 13 17.28 15.97 10.22
N GLU A 14 16.62 16.98 10.78
CA GLU A 14 16.20 17.01 12.18
C GLU A 14 15.20 15.90 12.51
N ALA A 15 14.27 15.62 11.60
CA ALA A 15 13.33 14.52 11.72
C ALA A 15 14.02 13.15 11.74
N THR A 16 15.14 12.99 11.04
CA THR A 16 15.95 11.76 11.08
C THR A 16 16.73 11.60 12.38
N GLN A 17 16.92 12.68 13.15
CA GLN A 17 17.51 12.65 14.50
C GLN A 17 16.51 12.18 15.57
N LEU A 18 15.22 12.12 15.27
CA LEU A 18 14.23 11.43 16.10
C LEU A 18 14.58 9.94 16.12
N GLY A 19 15.31 9.52 17.13
CA GLY A 19 15.77 8.14 17.27
C GLY A 19 14.58 7.15 17.34
N GLY A 20 14.76 5.96 16.77
CA GLY A 20 13.81 4.88 16.86
C GLY A 20 12.47 5.15 16.13
N PHE A 21 11.39 4.57 16.64
CA PHE A 21 10.05 4.64 16.03
C PHE A 21 9.39 6.02 16.12
N SER A 22 9.97 7.00 16.79
CA SER A 22 9.46 8.38 16.85
C SER A 22 9.36 9.04 15.48
N ILE A 23 10.14 8.58 14.49
CA ILE A 23 10.03 9.01 13.10
C ILE A 23 8.62 8.80 12.51
N LEU A 24 7.82 7.87 13.04
CA LEU A 24 6.45 7.62 12.61
C LEU A 24 5.52 8.82 12.85
N ILE A 25 5.81 9.67 13.83
CA ILE A 25 5.04 10.88 14.10
C ILE A 25 5.01 11.81 12.87
N ILE A 26 6.11 11.85 12.12
CA ILE A 26 6.25 12.65 10.91
C ILE A 26 5.84 11.87 9.67
N THR A 27 6.28 10.62 9.59
CA THR A 27 6.09 9.83 8.36
C THR A 27 4.68 9.28 8.19
N ILE A 28 3.87 9.14 9.25
CA ILE A 28 2.45 8.80 9.11
C ILE A 28 1.67 9.92 8.41
N PRO A 29 1.72 11.20 8.86
CA PRO A 29 1.13 12.32 8.12
C PRO A 29 1.64 12.44 6.68
N LEU A 30 2.95 12.25 6.48
CA LEU A 30 3.56 12.27 5.15
C LEU A 30 3.04 11.13 4.25
N SER A 31 2.87 9.94 4.81
CA SER A 31 2.27 8.78 4.12
C SER A 31 0.81 9.03 3.77
N LEU A 32 0.07 9.75 4.61
CA LEU A 32 -1.30 10.14 4.36
C LEU A 32 -1.39 11.16 3.22
N LEU A 33 -0.56 12.19 3.22
CA LEU A 33 -0.45 13.15 2.13
C LEU A 33 -0.09 12.45 0.80
N GLN A 34 0.88 11.55 0.83
CA GLN A 34 1.24 10.74 -0.33
C GLN A 34 0.05 9.88 -0.80
N GLY A 35 -0.63 9.22 0.13
CA GLY A 35 -1.78 8.34 -0.16
C GLY A 35 -3.00 9.07 -0.70
N THR A 36 -3.20 10.36 -0.37
CA THR A 36 -4.33 11.17 -0.86
C THR A 36 -4.01 11.91 -2.15
N ILE A 37 -2.85 12.53 -2.24
CA ILE A 37 -2.48 13.45 -3.33
C ILE A 37 -1.56 12.77 -4.35
N GLY A 38 -0.72 11.81 -3.90
CA GLY A 38 0.22 11.08 -4.78
C GLY A 38 1.39 11.95 -5.25
N ILE A 39 1.90 12.84 -4.39
CA ILE A 39 2.95 13.83 -4.76
C ILE A 39 4.29 13.16 -5.06
N PHE A 40 4.60 12.08 -4.34
CA PHE A 40 5.87 11.37 -4.47
C PHE A 40 5.68 9.84 -4.30
N PRO A 41 6.65 9.00 -4.73
CA PRO A 41 6.55 7.56 -4.57
C PRO A 41 6.60 7.12 -3.10
N PHE A 42 5.76 6.17 -2.70
CA PHE A 42 5.80 5.60 -1.34
C PHE A 42 7.15 4.93 -1.00
N ALA A 43 7.87 4.48 -2.02
CA ALA A 43 9.23 3.96 -1.90
C ALA A 43 10.19 4.90 -1.15
N THR A 44 10.00 6.23 -1.29
CA THR A 44 10.80 7.24 -0.58
C THR A 44 10.62 7.15 0.94
N ILE A 45 9.39 6.91 1.41
CA ILE A 45 9.10 6.72 2.84
C ILE A 45 9.73 5.41 3.34
N VAL A 46 9.63 4.35 2.55
CA VAL A 46 10.26 3.06 2.90
C VAL A 46 11.78 3.22 3.01
N MET A 47 12.38 3.93 2.06
CA MET A 47 13.82 4.22 2.07
C MET A 47 14.24 5.04 3.29
N LEU A 48 13.45 6.05 3.66
CA LEU A 48 13.66 6.88 4.87
C LEU A 48 13.59 6.02 6.15
N HIS A 49 12.57 5.18 6.28
CA HIS A 49 12.46 4.31 7.44
C HIS A 49 13.63 3.32 7.53
N ILE A 50 14.07 2.75 6.40
CA ILE A 50 15.19 1.81 6.37
C ILE A 50 16.51 2.52 6.69
N SER A 51 16.71 3.76 6.23
CA SER A 51 17.93 4.53 6.52
C SER A 51 18.07 4.87 8.02
N VAL A 52 16.95 5.16 8.70
CA VAL A 52 16.94 5.56 10.13
C VAL A 52 16.88 4.36 11.08
N LEU A 53 16.08 3.35 10.75
CA LEU A 53 15.75 2.24 11.64
C LEU A 53 16.45 0.92 11.30
N GLY A 54 17.19 0.90 10.19
CA GLY A 54 17.71 -0.32 9.61
C GLY A 54 16.62 -1.14 8.88
N ILE A 55 17.04 -2.20 8.19
CA ILE A 55 16.18 -2.95 7.27
C ILE A 55 14.92 -3.51 7.98
N LYS A 56 15.12 -4.26 9.09
CA LYS A 56 14.02 -4.95 9.77
C LYS A 56 12.99 -3.98 10.34
N ASN A 57 13.45 -3.03 11.16
CA ASN A 57 12.55 -2.08 11.82
C ASN A 57 11.96 -1.06 10.82
N GLY A 58 12.73 -0.68 9.79
CA GLY A 58 12.28 0.18 8.71
C GLY A 58 11.13 -0.44 7.90
N LEU A 59 11.18 -1.74 7.62
CA LEU A 59 10.07 -2.46 6.99
C LEU A 59 8.82 -2.49 7.86
N ILE A 60 8.97 -2.75 9.17
CA ILE A 60 7.86 -2.75 10.14
C ILE A 60 7.24 -1.35 10.23
N ALA A 61 8.06 -0.30 10.36
CA ALA A 61 7.61 1.09 10.40
C ALA A 61 6.85 1.49 9.12
N SER A 62 7.39 1.12 7.96
CA SER A 62 6.75 1.37 6.66
C SER A 62 5.40 0.65 6.54
N TRP A 63 5.32 -0.58 7.05
CA TRP A 63 4.08 -1.34 7.04
C TRP A 63 3.00 -0.69 7.93
N ILE A 64 3.37 -0.27 9.14
CA ILE A 64 2.47 0.45 10.05
C ILE A 64 1.99 1.76 9.40
N ALA A 65 2.92 2.59 8.89
CA ALA A 65 2.59 3.87 8.26
C ALA A 65 1.69 3.68 7.02
N GLY A 66 2.02 2.71 6.16
CA GLY A 66 1.23 2.40 4.97
C GLY A 66 -0.16 1.83 5.29
N ALA A 67 -0.27 0.98 6.32
CA ALA A 67 -1.54 0.44 6.77
C ALA A 67 -2.47 1.53 7.33
N ILE A 68 -1.94 2.42 8.19
CA ILE A 68 -2.67 3.54 8.76
C ILE A 68 -3.08 4.53 7.66
N ALA A 69 -2.14 4.95 6.80
CA ALA A 69 -2.42 5.87 5.70
C ALA A 69 -3.49 5.31 4.76
N GLY A 70 -3.39 4.04 4.34
CA GLY A 70 -4.39 3.40 3.49
C GLY A 70 -5.78 3.36 4.14
N MET A 71 -5.85 3.12 5.46
CA MET A 71 -7.11 3.12 6.19
C MET A 71 -7.74 4.52 6.25
N ILE A 72 -6.94 5.54 6.54
CA ILE A 72 -7.42 6.93 6.59
C ILE A 72 -7.89 7.37 5.19
N VAL A 73 -7.15 7.04 4.11
CA VAL A 73 -7.57 7.34 2.74
C VAL A 73 -8.90 6.67 2.41
N TYR A 74 -9.08 5.40 2.79
CA TYR A 74 -10.36 4.70 2.60
C TYR A 74 -11.51 5.42 3.31
N LEU A 75 -11.32 5.83 4.57
CA LEU A 75 -12.32 6.56 5.34
C LEU A 75 -12.62 7.95 4.75
N LEU A 76 -11.59 8.70 4.39
CA LEU A 76 -11.75 10.02 3.76
C LEU A 76 -12.53 9.92 2.44
N CYS A 77 -12.21 8.93 1.60
CA CYS A 77 -12.89 8.74 0.33
C CYS A 77 -14.33 8.26 0.49
N GLY A 78 -14.59 7.38 1.47
CA GLY A 78 -15.93 6.81 1.69
C GLY A 78 -16.90 7.75 2.40
N TYR A 79 -16.42 8.59 3.34
CA TYR A 79 -17.28 9.37 4.22
C TYR A 79 -17.25 10.88 3.98
N LEU A 80 -16.08 11.46 3.71
CA LEU A 80 -15.91 12.92 3.66
C LEU A 80 -15.90 13.50 2.24
N PHE A 81 -15.38 12.75 1.27
CA PHE A 81 -15.11 13.28 -0.06
C PHE A 81 -15.76 12.47 -1.18
N SER A 82 -16.78 11.64 -0.89
CA SER A 82 -17.43 10.79 -1.88
C SER A 82 -17.86 11.57 -3.14
N ASP A 83 -18.50 12.73 -2.98
CA ASP A 83 -18.99 13.54 -4.08
C ASP A 83 -17.89 14.26 -4.86
N TRP A 84 -16.88 14.78 -4.15
CA TRP A 84 -15.75 15.47 -4.78
C TRP A 84 -14.85 14.47 -5.51
N PHE A 85 -14.59 13.33 -4.89
CA PHE A 85 -13.81 12.24 -5.47
C PHE A 85 -14.51 11.62 -6.68
N ASN A 86 -15.81 11.39 -6.59
CA ASN A 86 -16.62 10.91 -7.72
C ASN A 86 -16.49 11.85 -8.92
N ARG A 87 -16.63 13.18 -8.74
CA ARG A 87 -16.48 14.15 -9.83
C ARG A 87 -15.09 14.18 -10.44
N LYS A 88 -14.04 14.14 -9.61
CA LYS A 88 -12.64 14.28 -10.07
C LYS A 88 -12.07 12.99 -10.66
N TRP A 89 -12.51 11.83 -10.15
CA TRP A 89 -11.91 10.54 -10.50
C TRP A 89 -12.80 9.67 -11.39
N MET A 90 -14.08 10.04 -11.61
CA MET A 90 -15.00 9.27 -12.44
C MET A 90 -14.46 9.02 -13.86
N HIS A 91 -13.77 9.98 -14.46
CA HIS A 91 -13.12 9.81 -15.76
C HIS A 91 -11.96 8.80 -15.74
N LYS A 92 -11.23 8.73 -14.60
CA LYS A 92 -10.16 7.73 -14.42
C LYS A 92 -10.73 6.36 -14.09
N LEU A 93 -11.89 6.30 -13.43
CA LEU A 93 -12.57 5.05 -13.09
C LEU A 93 -13.03 4.28 -14.34
N GLN A 94 -13.44 4.93 -15.41
CA GLN A 94 -13.79 4.26 -16.67
C GLN A 94 -12.64 3.41 -17.21
N LYS A 95 -11.39 3.87 -17.07
CA LYS A 95 -10.19 3.10 -17.42
C LYS A 95 -10.02 1.86 -16.55
N TYR A 96 -10.53 1.89 -15.31
CA TYR A 96 -10.34 0.85 -14.32
C TYR A 96 -11.62 0.07 -13.98
N GLU A 97 -12.69 0.23 -14.77
CA GLU A 97 -13.98 -0.42 -14.56
C GLU A 97 -13.89 -1.95 -14.43
N LYS A 98 -13.03 -2.58 -15.24
CA LYS A 98 -12.78 -4.03 -15.14
C LYS A 98 -12.21 -4.42 -13.77
N TRP A 99 -11.35 -3.58 -13.21
CA TRP A 99 -10.72 -3.80 -11.90
C TRP A 99 -11.72 -3.56 -10.76
N GLN A 100 -12.61 -2.58 -10.91
CA GLN A 100 -13.68 -2.33 -9.95
C GLN A 100 -14.65 -3.52 -9.88
N ARG A 101 -15.08 -4.04 -11.03
CA ARG A 101 -15.86 -5.29 -11.08
C ARG A 101 -15.13 -6.48 -10.46
N GLY A 102 -13.83 -6.55 -10.64
CA GLY A 102 -12.99 -7.54 -9.95
C GLY A 102 -12.98 -7.36 -8.42
N LEU A 103 -12.87 -6.12 -7.95
CA LEU A 103 -12.97 -5.79 -6.52
C LEU A 103 -14.32 -6.18 -5.91
N GLU A 104 -15.41 -5.89 -6.59
CA GLU A 104 -16.76 -6.25 -6.15
C GLU A 104 -16.96 -7.77 -6.11
N ARG A 105 -16.44 -8.49 -7.12
CA ARG A 105 -16.53 -9.95 -7.21
C ARG A 105 -15.64 -10.68 -6.19
N TYR A 106 -14.40 -10.25 -6.02
CA TYR A 106 -13.41 -10.94 -5.20
C TYR A 106 -13.26 -10.35 -3.79
N GLY A 107 -13.82 -9.16 -3.53
CA GLY A 107 -13.81 -8.50 -2.21
C GLY A 107 -12.41 -8.32 -1.65
N VAL A 108 -12.17 -8.84 -0.42
CA VAL A 108 -10.88 -8.80 0.27
C VAL A 108 -9.72 -9.26 -0.62
N TRP A 109 -9.93 -10.34 -1.36
CA TRP A 109 -8.88 -10.94 -2.21
C TRP A 109 -8.58 -10.08 -3.45
N GLY A 110 -9.60 -9.37 -3.96
CA GLY A 110 -9.40 -8.39 -5.02
C GLY A 110 -8.48 -7.25 -4.57
N VAL A 111 -8.67 -6.73 -3.34
CA VAL A 111 -7.81 -5.69 -2.77
C VAL A 111 -6.37 -6.20 -2.59
N ILE A 112 -6.19 -7.39 -1.99
CA ILE A 112 -4.86 -7.99 -1.78
C ILE A 112 -4.15 -8.16 -3.13
N PHE A 113 -4.82 -8.73 -4.12
CA PHE A 113 -4.27 -8.97 -5.44
C PHE A 113 -3.85 -7.67 -6.14
N LEU A 114 -4.71 -6.66 -6.15
CA LEU A 114 -4.41 -5.37 -6.78
C LEU A 114 -3.23 -4.65 -6.11
N ARG A 115 -3.09 -4.77 -4.80
CA ARG A 115 -1.95 -4.20 -4.07
C ARG A 115 -0.66 -4.98 -4.25
N THR A 116 -0.76 -6.28 -4.45
CA THR A 116 0.42 -7.14 -4.71
C THR A 116 1.03 -6.85 -6.07
N LEU A 117 0.20 -6.51 -7.05
CA LEU A 117 0.66 -6.12 -8.39
C LEU A 117 0.91 -4.61 -8.43
N PRO A 118 2.11 -4.13 -8.79
CA PRO A 118 2.42 -2.69 -8.89
C PRO A 118 1.83 -2.06 -10.17
N ILE A 119 0.59 -2.43 -10.52
CA ILE A 119 -0.10 -1.96 -11.73
C ILE A 119 -0.88 -0.68 -11.46
N MET A 120 -1.34 -0.52 -10.21
CA MET A 120 -2.28 0.52 -9.83
C MET A 120 -1.80 1.28 -8.60
N PRO A 121 -1.93 2.61 -8.57
CA PRO A 121 -1.58 3.39 -7.38
C PRO A 121 -2.41 2.98 -6.16
N ASN A 122 -1.77 2.87 -4.99
CA ASN A 122 -2.41 2.44 -3.75
C ASN A 122 -3.61 3.31 -3.34
N ASN A 123 -3.54 4.63 -3.61
CA ASN A 123 -4.64 5.57 -3.35
C ASN A 123 -5.88 5.24 -4.19
N LEU A 124 -5.69 4.84 -5.45
CA LEU A 124 -6.79 4.44 -6.33
C LEU A 124 -7.45 3.15 -5.83
N ILE A 125 -6.67 2.18 -5.35
CA ILE A 125 -7.21 0.94 -4.78
C ILE A 125 -8.02 1.25 -3.51
N SER A 126 -7.52 2.14 -2.64
CA SER A 126 -8.25 2.60 -1.45
C SER A 126 -9.57 3.27 -1.80
N PHE A 127 -9.55 4.15 -2.80
CA PHE A 127 -10.74 4.82 -3.31
C PHE A 127 -11.76 3.83 -3.89
N MET A 128 -11.32 2.97 -4.82
CA MET A 128 -12.19 1.96 -5.43
C MET A 128 -12.80 1.03 -4.38
N SER A 129 -12.04 0.69 -3.33
CA SER A 129 -12.55 -0.11 -2.22
C SER A 129 -13.59 0.63 -1.38
N ALA A 130 -13.43 1.95 -1.21
CA ALA A 130 -14.35 2.79 -0.45
C ALA A 130 -15.70 2.99 -1.16
N ILE A 131 -15.71 3.09 -2.49
CA ILE A 131 -16.95 3.22 -3.29
C ILE A 131 -17.59 1.86 -3.62
N SER A 132 -16.85 0.76 -3.42
CA SER A 132 -17.38 -0.60 -3.54
C SER A 132 -18.03 -1.00 -2.20
N ASN A 133 -18.97 -1.96 -2.22
CA ASN A 133 -19.63 -2.46 -1.00
C ASN A 133 -18.71 -3.32 -0.12
N ILE A 134 -17.42 -2.99 -0.02
CA ILE A 134 -16.45 -3.70 0.82
C ILE A 134 -16.54 -3.13 2.23
N LYS A 135 -16.85 -3.99 3.20
CA LYS A 135 -16.90 -3.59 4.62
C LYS A 135 -15.54 -3.09 5.10
N MET A 136 -15.54 -2.05 5.96
CA MET A 136 -14.34 -1.46 6.56
C MET A 136 -13.39 -2.49 7.17
N SER A 137 -13.91 -3.46 7.94
CA SER A 137 -13.09 -4.52 8.53
C SER A 137 -12.42 -5.41 7.48
N SER A 138 -13.16 -5.74 6.41
CA SER A 138 -12.63 -6.51 5.28
C SER A 138 -11.53 -5.76 4.55
N TYR A 139 -11.74 -4.44 4.35
CA TYR A 139 -10.72 -3.59 3.76
C TYR A 139 -9.48 -3.47 4.66
N ALA A 140 -9.65 -3.29 5.99
CA ALA A 140 -8.52 -3.19 6.92
C ALA A 140 -7.58 -4.41 6.81
N TRP A 141 -8.13 -5.62 6.87
CA TRP A 141 -7.33 -6.85 6.70
C TRP A 141 -6.65 -6.95 5.34
N SER A 142 -7.39 -6.66 4.27
CA SER A 142 -6.84 -6.72 2.92
C SER A 142 -5.77 -5.64 2.69
N ASN A 143 -5.93 -4.47 3.28
CA ASN A 143 -4.95 -3.39 3.25
C ASN A 143 -3.66 -3.79 3.98
N MET A 144 -3.75 -4.39 5.17
CA MET A 144 -2.58 -4.86 5.92
C MET A 144 -1.78 -5.91 5.14
N ILE A 145 -2.45 -6.93 4.60
CA ILE A 145 -1.79 -8.02 3.86
C ILE A 145 -1.28 -7.51 2.51
N GLY A 146 -2.09 -6.76 1.77
CA GLY A 146 -1.72 -6.27 0.43
C GLY A 146 -0.56 -5.28 0.44
N ASN A 147 -0.50 -4.38 1.43
CA ASN A 147 0.61 -3.44 1.58
C ASN A 147 1.95 -4.15 1.85
N LEU A 148 1.93 -5.31 2.51
CA LEU A 148 3.15 -6.03 2.83
C LEU A 148 3.96 -6.38 1.58
N SER A 149 3.31 -6.77 0.48
CA SER A 149 3.98 -7.07 -0.78
C SER A 149 4.76 -5.88 -1.34
N GLY A 150 4.09 -4.73 -1.48
CA GLY A 150 4.73 -3.51 -2.01
C GLY A 150 5.87 -3.01 -1.13
N ILE A 151 5.65 -3.00 0.19
CA ILE A 151 6.65 -2.55 1.16
C ILE A 151 7.87 -3.48 1.17
N TRP A 152 7.66 -4.78 1.07
CA TRP A 152 8.75 -5.75 1.00
C TRP A 152 9.58 -5.56 -0.27
N LEU A 153 8.92 -5.38 -1.43
CA LEU A 153 9.60 -5.08 -2.69
C LEU A 153 10.42 -3.78 -2.61
N TYR A 154 9.79 -2.67 -2.17
CA TYR A 154 10.48 -1.39 -1.99
C TYR A 154 11.59 -1.49 -0.94
N GLY A 155 11.39 -2.32 0.08
CA GLY A 155 12.40 -2.59 1.09
C GLY A 155 13.64 -3.28 0.53
N ILE A 156 13.49 -4.27 -0.35
CA ILE A 156 14.61 -4.91 -1.04
C ILE A 156 15.36 -3.89 -1.89
N LEU A 157 14.63 -3.08 -2.67
CA LEU A 157 15.22 -2.04 -3.51
C LEU A 157 15.96 -0.98 -2.67
N SER A 158 15.33 -0.50 -1.60
CA SER A 158 15.95 0.50 -0.71
C SER A 158 17.18 -0.07 0.01
N ALA A 159 17.10 -1.31 0.50
CA ALA A 159 18.21 -1.96 1.17
C ALA A 159 19.40 -2.23 0.24
N SER A 160 19.16 -2.57 -1.03
CA SER A 160 20.22 -2.76 -2.02
C SER A 160 20.99 -1.46 -2.32
N VAL A 161 20.32 -0.32 -2.22
CA VAL A 161 20.96 1.00 -2.43
C VAL A 161 21.69 1.48 -1.17
N LEU A 162 21.03 1.38 0.00
CA LEU A 162 21.56 1.93 1.26
C LEU A 162 22.64 1.02 1.89
N PHE A 163 22.54 -0.29 1.68
CA PHE A 163 23.39 -1.30 2.30
C PHE A 163 23.92 -2.31 1.27
N PRO A 164 24.74 -1.90 0.29
CA PRO A 164 25.15 -2.74 -0.85
C PRO A 164 25.93 -3.99 -0.44
N ASN A 165 26.57 -3.96 0.73
CA ASN A 165 27.35 -5.09 1.26
C ASN A 165 26.54 -6.07 2.10
N THR A 166 25.22 -5.84 2.27
CA THR A 166 24.36 -6.71 3.07
C THR A 166 23.83 -7.86 2.23
N ASP A 167 23.88 -9.08 2.79
CA ASP A 167 23.28 -10.25 2.13
C ASP A 167 21.73 -10.17 2.19
N LEU A 168 21.12 -9.82 1.07
CA LEU A 168 19.68 -9.70 0.90
C LEU A 168 19.00 -11.01 0.46
N ARG A 169 19.73 -12.11 0.28
CA ARG A 169 19.20 -13.38 -0.24
C ARG A 169 18.03 -13.90 0.59
N LYS A 170 18.13 -13.83 1.93
CA LYS A 170 17.04 -14.25 2.83
C LYS A 170 15.78 -13.39 2.66
N LEU A 171 15.96 -12.08 2.46
CA LEU A 171 14.86 -11.15 2.26
C LEU A 171 14.15 -11.40 0.91
N ILE A 172 14.93 -11.61 -0.15
CA ILE A 172 14.41 -11.94 -1.50
C ILE A 172 13.71 -13.30 -1.49
N PHE A 173 14.34 -14.33 -0.89
CA PHE A 173 13.76 -15.66 -0.82
C PHE A 173 12.45 -15.68 -0.03
N GLY A 174 12.40 -14.98 1.11
CA GLY A 174 11.16 -14.81 1.86
C GLY A 174 10.06 -14.11 1.07
N TYR A 175 10.41 -13.09 0.28
CA TYR A 175 9.46 -12.40 -0.59
C TYR A 175 8.89 -13.33 -1.68
N ILE A 176 9.73 -14.15 -2.30
CA ILE A 176 9.29 -15.13 -3.31
C ILE A 176 8.33 -16.14 -2.67
N ILE A 177 8.66 -16.69 -1.50
CA ILE A 177 7.77 -17.62 -0.78
C ILE A 177 6.43 -16.94 -0.47
N PHE A 178 6.43 -15.69 -0.03
CA PHE A 178 5.22 -14.92 0.26
C PHE A 178 4.34 -14.76 -0.99
N LEU A 179 4.93 -14.40 -2.14
CA LEU A 179 4.20 -14.27 -3.40
C LEU A 179 3.61 -15.60 -3.89
N VAL A 180 4.38 -16.69 -3.78
CA VAL A 180 3.92 -18.04 -4.14
C VAL A 180 2.75 -18.44 -3.23
N ALA A 181 2.86 -18.24 -1.92
CA ALA A 181 1.80 -18.55 -0.97
C ALA A 181 0.51 -17.76 -1.28
N LEU A 182 0.60 -16.45 -1.53
CA LEU A 182 -0.55 -15.63 -1.93
C LEU A 182 -1.18 -16.13 -3.24
N SER A 183 -0.35 -16.47 -4.22
CA SER A 183 -0.83 -16.97 -5.53
C SER A 183 -1.57 -18.30 -5.38
N VAL A 184 -1.06 -19.22 -4.58
CA VAL A 184 -1.67 -20.52 -4.31
C VAL A 184 -3.01 -20.34 -3.58
N ILE A 185 -3.06 -19.49 -2.55
CA ILE A 185 -4.29 -19.21 -1.80
C ILE A 185 -5.33 -18.59 -2.73
N PHE A 186 -4.93 -17.61 -3.56
CA PHE A 186 -5.83 -16.97 -4.52
C PHE A 186 -6.37 -17.97 -5.55
N TRP A 187 -5.54 -18.87 -6.06
CA TRP A 187 -5.92 -19.90 -7.02
C TRP A 187 -6.97 -20.87 -6.43
N PHE A 188 -6.74 -21.36 -5.20
CA PHE A 188 -7.70 -22.26 -4.53
C PHE A 188 -9.04 -21.56 -4.30
N ARG A 189 -9.05 -20.31 -3.85
CA ARG A 189 -10.29 -19.56 -3.65
C ARG A 189 -11.03 -19.28 -4.97
N ASN A 190 -10.31 -18.94 -6.02
CA ASN A 190 -10.92 -18.68 -7.33
C ASN A 190 -11.59 -19.95 -7.87
N ARG A 191 -10.95 -21.10 -7.75
CA ARG A 191 -11.56 -22.40 -8.13
C ARG A 191 -12.85 -22.69 -7.36
N ASN A 192 -12.88 -22.40 -6.08
CA ASN A 192 -14.05 -22.66 -5.25
C ASN A 192 -15.22 -21.70 -5.59
N MET A 193 -14.94 -20.44 -5.95
CA MET A 193 -15.96 -19.49 -6.40
C MET A 193 -16.58 -19.94 -7.73
N ILE A 194 -15.75 -20.33 -8.71
CA ILE A 194 -16.24 -20.81 -10.02
C ILE A 194 -17.12 -22.06 -9.86
N LYS A 195 -16.77 -22.97 -8.95
CA LYS A 195 -17.59 -24.16 -8.67
C LYS A 195 -18.95 -23.76 -8.08
N ARG A 196 -18.99 -22.79 -7.17
CA ARG A 196 -20.20 -22.31 -6.52
C ARG A 196 -21.13 -21.59 -7.52
N ASP A 197 -20.58 -20.77 -8.41
CA ASP A 197 -21.36 -20.10 -9.46
C ASP A 197 -22.02 -21.10 -10.40
N ARG A 198 -21.34 -22.20 -10.76
CA ARG A 198 -21.90 -23.29 -11.57
C ARG A 198 -23.00 -24.09 -10.87
N SER A 199 -22.90 -24.27 -9.56
CA SER A 199 -23.92 -25.01 -8.79
C SER A 199 -25.21 -24.22 -8.55
N MET A 200 -25.19 -22.88 -8.73
CA MET A 200 -26.36 -22.03 -8.59
C MET A 200 -27.05 -21.74 -9.95
N SER A 201 -26.43 -22.15 -11.06
CA SER A 201 -26.97 -21.98 -12.42
C SER A 201 -27.66 -23.24 -12.98
N VAL A 202 -27.74 -24.30 -12.18
CA VAL A 202 -28.50 -25.55 -12.41
C VAL A 202 -29.70 -25.59 -11.49
#